data_8efa93312fef9e4863f94865d3e5f9b3
#
_entry.id   8efa93312fef9e4863f94865d3e5f9b3
#
_cell.length_a   1.000
_cell.length_b   1.000
_cell.length_c   1.000
_cell.angle_alpha   90.00
_cell.angle_beta   90.00
_cell.angle_gamma   90.00
#
_symmetry.space_group_name_H-M   'P 1'
#
loop_
_entity.id
_entity.type
_entity.pdbx_description
1 polymer ?
#
loop_
_entity_poly.entity_id
_entity_poly.type
_entity_poly.pdbx_seq_one_letter_code
_entity_poly.pdbx_strand_id
1 'polypeptide(L)'
;MIYLDNHSTTPVDKRVLKKMLPYFSIKYNNPHSQITSHNKNIIKEINIARSNIAKLIGAEKDEIIFTSGATESNNLAIKGLKNQILRGRNHFITL
;
A
#
# COMPACT_ATOMS: atom_id res chain seq x y z
N MET A 1 12.13 14.94 26.07
CA MET A 1 12.89 13.89 25.38
C MET A 1 12.92 14.24 23.91
N ILE A 2 14.09 14.32 23.30
CA ILE A 2 14.23 14.54 21.85
C ILE A 2 14.38 13.15 21.22
N TYR A 3 13.44 12.77 20.34
CA TYR A 3 13.48 11.51 19.62
C TYR A 3 14.16 11.72 18.25
N LEU A 4 15.24 11.03 18.01
CA LEU A 4 16.07 11.19 16.78
C LEU A 4 16.05 9.98 15.85
N ASP A 5 15.34 8.91 16.18
CA ASP A 5 15.29 7.67 15.39
C ASP A 5 14.03 7.62 14.49
N ASN A 6 13.80 8.68 13.75
CA ASN A 6 12.65 8.77 12.84
C ASN A 6 12.76 7.84 11.62
N HIS A 7 13.91 7.22 11.39
CA HIS A 7 14.07 6.20 10.38
C HIS A 7 13.42 4.87 10.79
N SER A 8 13.44 4.57 12.10
CA SER A 8 12.85 3.33 12.63
C SER A 8 11.32 3.47 12.79
N THR A 9 10.85 4.59 13.34
CA THR A 9 9.42 4.85 13.52
C THR A 9 9.13 6.33 13.68
N THR A 10 7.92 6.74 13.36
CA THR A 10 7.42 8.11 13.54
C THR A 10 6.01 8.08 14.14
N PRO A 11 5.61 9.11 14.90
CA PRO A 11 4.23 9.19 15.36
C PRO A 11 3.29 9.35 14.17
N VAL A 12 2.14 8.70 14.24
CA VAL A 12 1.09 8.83 13.21
C VAL A 12 0.51 10.25 13.31
N ASP A 13 0.41 10.94 12.16
CA ASP A 13 -0.27 12.25 12.10
C ASP A 13 -1.70 12.12 12.64
N LYS A 14 -2.10 13.05 13.51
CA LYS A 14 -3.42 13.03 14.16
C LYS A 14 -4.58 13.04 13.18
N ARG A 15 -4.43 13.66 12.01
CA ARG A 15 -5.44 13.70 10.94
C ARG A 15 -5.60 12.33 10.30
N VAL A 16 -4.48 11.62 10.11
CA VAL A 16 -4.45 10.25 9.59
C VAL A 16 -5.09 9.31 10.60
N LEU A 17 -4.66 9.38 11.87
CA LEU A 17 -5.22 8.56 12.94
C LEU A 17 -6.75 8.71 13.03
N LYS A 18 -7.25 9.94 12.99
CA LYS A 18 -8.70 10.20 13.00
C LYS A 18 -9.44 9.53 11.84
N LYS A 19 -8.80 9.45 10.66
CA LYS A 19 -9.36 8.78 9.48
C LYS A 19 -9.31 7.26 9.60
N MET A 20 -8.31 6.71 10.28
CA MET A 20 -8.13 5.26 10.45
C MET A 20 -9.09 4.67 11.50
N LEU A 21 -9.31 5.37 12.61
CA LEU A 21 -10.08 4.85 13.76
C LEU A 21 -11.43 4.20 13.40
N PRO A 22 -12.25 4.77 12.51
CA PRO A 22 -13.53 4.15 12.14
C PRO A 22 -13.40 2.75 11.53
N TYR A 23 -12.29 2.45 10.88
CA TYR A 23 -12.08 1.14 10.24
C TYR A 23 -11.73 0.02 11.24
N PHE A 24 -11.34 0.38 12.47
CA PHE A 24 -11.09 -0.60 13.52
C PHE A 24 -12.35 -1.04 14.28
N SER A 25 -13.45 -0.29 14.19
CA SER A 25 -14.64 -0.54 15.02
C SER A 25 -15.97 -0.49 14.28
N ILE A 26 -16.14 0.44 13.35
CA ILE A 26 -17.46 0.71 12.73
C ILE A 26 -17.47 0.28 11.26
N LYS A 27 -16.42 0.61 10.52
CA LYS A 27 -16.30 0.38 9.07
C LYS A 27 -15.44 -0.85 8.76
N TYR A 28 -15.42 -1.85 9.64
CA TYR A 28 -14.68 -3.08 9.41
C TYR A 28 -15.43 -3.98 8.43
N ASN A 29 -14.80 -4.35 7.33
CA ASN A 29 -15.35 -5.29 6.35
C ASN A 29 -14.23 -5.92 5.52
N ASN A 30 -14.48 -7.14 5.05
CA ASN A 30 -13.56 -7.81 4.16
C ASN A 30 -13.86 -7.38 2.71
N PRO A 31 -12.93 -6.71 2.01
CA PRO A 31 -13.13 -6.26 0.64
C PRO A 31 -13.35 -7.41 -0.36
N HIS A 32 -12.95 -8.64 -0.01
CA HIS A 32 -13.11 -9.83 -0.85
C HIS A 32 -14.43 -10.58 -0.60
N SER A 33 -15.21 -10.20 0.42
CA SER A 33 -16.51 -10.81 0.67
C SER A 33 -17.55 -10.31 -0.33
N GLN A 34 -18.28 -11.21 -0.98
CA GLN A 34 -19.34 -10.86 -1.92
C GLN A 34 -20.72 -10.70 -1.26
N ILE A 35 -20.81 -10.86 0.06
CA ILE A 35 -22.08 -11.11 0.77
C ILE A 35 -22.80 -9.83 1.18
N THR A 36 -22.17 -8.65 1.22
CA THR A 36 -22.81 -7.44 1.74
C THR A 36 -22.63 -6.20 0.87
N SER A 37 -23.66 -5.35 0.81
CA SER A 37 -23.61 -4.03 0.16
C SER A 37 -22.54 -3.10 0.77
N HIS A 38 -22.16 -3.33 2.03
CA HIS A 38 -21.12 -2.58 2.75
C HIS A 38 -19.71 -2.75 2.14
N ASN A 39 -19.47 -3.87 1.46
CA ASN A 39 -18.17 -4.13 0.80
C ASN A 39 -17.89 -3.17 -0.34
N LYS A 40 -18.91 -2.71 -1.07
CA LYS A 40 -18.77 -1.73 -2.13
C LYS A 40 -18.14 -0.43 -1.63
N ASN A 41 -18.47 -0.02 -0.41
CA ASN A 41 -17.90 1.19 0.20
C ASN A 41 -16.42 1.00 0.53
N ILE A 42 -16.02 -0.14 1.08
CA ILE A 42 -14.60 -0.42 1.39
C ILE A 42 -13.76 -0.49 0.12
N ILE A 43 -14.25 -1.18 -0.91
CA ILE A 43 -13.56 -1.23 -2.21
C ILE A 43 -13.40 0.16 -2.81
N LYS A 44 -14.45 1.00 -2.72
CA LYS A 44 -14.39 2.38 -3.18
C LYS A 44 -13.33 3.19 -2.42
N GLU A 45 -13.26 3.08 -1.10
CA GLU A 45 -12.26 3.77 -0.27
C GLU A 45 -10.84 3.32 -0.60
N ILE A 46 -10.62 2.01 -0.79
CA ILE A 46 -9.31 1.48 -1.22
C ILE A 46 -8.92 2.05 -2.59
N ASN A 47 -9.85 2.12 -3.53
CA ASN A 47 -9.58 2.67 -4.86
C ASN A 47 -9.31 4.18 -4.83
N ILE A 48 -9.98 4.92 -3.95
CA ILE A 48 -9.68 6.34 -3.71
C ILE A 48 -8.27 6.51 -3.15
N ALA A 49 -7.89 5.73 -2.15
CA ALA A 49 -6.55 5.75 -1.56
C ALA A 49 -5.49 5.44 -2.62
N ARG A 50 -5.73 4.42 -3.44
CA ARG A 50 -4.85 4.03 -4.56
C ARG A 50 -4.67 5.15 -5.56
N SER A 51 -5.77 5.79 -5.98
CA SER A 51 -5.74 6.93 -6.91
C SER A 51 -5.00 8.14 -6.33
N ASN A 52 -5.15 8.39 -5.03
CA ASN A 52 -4.45 9.51 -4.38
C ASN A 52 -2.93 9.29 -4.34
N ILE A 53 -2.48 8.06 -4.05
CA ILE A 53 -1.06 7.70 -4.08
C ILE A 53 -0.53 7.79 -5.51
N ALA A 54 -1.25 7.25 -6.48
CA ALA A 54 -0.86 7.29 -7.89
C ALA A 54 -0.63 8.73 -8.35
N LYS A 55 -1.58 9.64 -8.08
CA LYS A 55 -1.46 11.07 -8.39
C LYS A 55 -0.24 11.72 -7.75
N LEU A 56 0.07 11.35 -6.50
CA LEU A 56 1.20 11.92 -5.76
C LEU A 56 2.55 11.59 -6.40
N ILE A 57 2.68 10.42 -6.99
CA ILE A 57 3.94 9.93 -7.58
C ILE A 57 3.95 9.96 -9.12
N GLY A 58 2.88 10.46 -9.74
CA GLY A 58 2.77 10.53 -11.20
C GLY A 58 2.56 9.16 -11.87
N ALA A 59 1.89 8.24 -11.18
CA ALA A 59 1.59 6.89 -11.68
C ALA A 59 0.09 6.72 -11.98
N GLU A 60 -0.26 5.63 -12.66
CA GLU A 60 -1.64 5.19 -12.82
C GLU A 60 -2.09 4.37 -11.59
N LYS A 61 -3.38 4.39 -11.29
CA LYS A 61 -3.93 3.70 -10.11
C LYS A 61 -3.64 2.19 -10.11
N ASP A 62 -3.58 1.58 -11.29
CA ASP A 62 -3.37 0.13 -11.46
C ASP A 62 -1.89 -0.27 -11.28
N GLU A 63 -0.98 0.72 -11.22
CA GLU A 63 0.44 0.53 -10.89
C GLU A 63 0.69 0.53 -9.37
N ILE A 64 -0.32 0.86 -8.55
CA ILE A 64 -0.19 0.90 -7.10
C ILE A 64 -0.61 -0.45 -6.50
N ILE A 65 0.29 -1.09 -5.78
CA ILE A 65 0.05 -2.34 -5.07
C ILE A 65 0.26 -2.13 -3.57
N PHE A 66 -0.79 -2.37 -2.78
CA PHE A 66 -0.67 -2.37 -1.32
C PHE A 66 -0.11 -3.71 -0.84
N THR A 67 0.87 -3.64 0.05
CA THR A 67 1.53 -4.80 0.65
C THR A 67 1.51 -4.68 2.17
N SER A 68 1.81 -5.77 2.86
CA SER A 68 1.89 -5.81 4.33
C SER A 68 3.14 -5.10 4.88
N GLY A 69 4.13 -4.81 4.05
CA GLY A 69 5.36 -4.15 4.46
C GLY A 69 6.50 -4.30 3.46
N ALA A 70 7.68 -3.81 3.85
CA ALA A 70 8.86 -3.75 2.98
C ALA A 70 9.30 -5.14 2.48
N THR A 71 9.26 -6.16 3.33
CA THR A 71 9.65 -7.53 2.95
C THR A 71 8.79 -8.07 1.82
N GLU A 72 7.47 -7.91 1.90
CA GLU A 72 6.57 -8.32 0.82
C GLU A 72 6.80 -7.48 -0.44
N SER A 73 6.94 -6.18 -0.32
CA SER A 73 7.20 -5.28 -1.46
C SER A 73 8.48 -5.65 -2.21
N ASN A 74 9.57 -5.88 -1.49
CA ASN A 74 10.85 -6.27 -2.08
C ASN A 74 10.75 -7.64 -2.77
N ASN A 75 10.13 -8.62 -2.14
CA ASN A 75 9.92 -9.93 -2.75
C ASN A 75 9.04 -9.86 -4.00
N LEU A 76 7.97 -9.06 -3.95
CA LEU A 76 7.08 -8.86 -5.09
C LEU A 76 7.83 -8.22 -6.26
N ALA A 77 8.61 -7.17 -6.01
CA ALA A 77 9.39 -6.50 -7.04
C ALA A 77 10.43 -7.43 -7.67
N ILE A 78 11.28 -8.06 -6.84
CA ILE A 78 12.40 -8.87 -7.31
C ILE A 78 11.90 -10.16 -7.99
N LYS A 79 10.99 -10.89 -7.35
CA LYS A 79 10.48 -12.16 -7.89
C LYS A 79 9.51 -11.95 -9.06
N GLY A 80 8.73 -10.88 -9.04
CA GLY A 80 7.81 -10.51 -10.11
C GLY A 80 8.54 -10.19 -11.42
N LEU A 81 9.69 -9.54 -11.33
CA LEU A 81 10.53 -9.25 -12.51
C LEU A 81 11.18 -10.49 -13.13
N LYS A 82 11.34 -11.58 -12.37
CA LYS A 82 11.99 -12.80 -12.86
C LYS A 82 11.40 -13.32 -14.18
N ASN A 83 10.08 -13.24 -14.34
CA ASN A 83 9.39 -13.71 -15.53
C ASN A 83 9.30 -12.65 -16.65
N GLN A 84 9.69 -11.43 -16.35
CA GLN A 84 9.64 -10.29 -17.28
C GLN A 84 11.01 -9.76 -17.66
N ILE A 85 12.08 -10.45 -17.26
CA ILE A 85 13.43 -10.08 -17.64
C ILE A 85 13.55 -10.15 -19.15
N LEU A 86 13.63 -8.99 -19.77
CA LEU A 86 13.88 -8.86 -21.20
C LEU A 86 15.22 -9.52 -21.53
N ARG A 87 15.28 -10.28 -22.62
CA ARG A 87 16.50 -10.94 -23.07
C ARG A 87 17.68 -9.96 -23.05
N GLY A 88 18.75 -10.31 -22.30
CA GLY A 88 19.96 -9.51 -22.16
C GLY A 88 19.99 -8.52 -21.00
N ARG A 89 18.91 -8.36 -20.21
CA ARG A 89 18.88 -7.52 -19.02
C ARG A 89 18.67 -8.37 -17.76
N ASN A 90 19.70 -9.07 -17.35
CA ASN A 90 19.71 -10.00 -16.21
C ASN A 90 20.64 -9.57 -15.07
N HIS A 91 21.02 -8.30 -15.05
CA HIS A 91 21.94 -7.75 -14.06
C HIS A 91 21.18 -6.98 -12.99
N PHE A 92 21.42 -7.32 -11.73
CA PHE A 92 20.87 -6.60 -10.57
C PHE A 92 22.03 -5.91 -9.85
N ILE A 93 21.86 -4.63 -9.55
CA ILE A 93 22.80 -3.84 -8.76
C ILE A 93 22.10 -3.49 -7.46
N THR A 94 22.73 -3.75 -6.32
CA THR A 94 22.27 -3.38 -4.99
C THR A 94 23.41 -2.81 -4.18
N LEU A 95 23.09 -1.95 -3.21
CA LEU A 95 24.03 -1.43 -2.22
C LEU A 95 24.08 -2.38 -1.02
#